data_a56a1a7f7fb0fdc9283733b83fdcbfdb
#
_entry.id   a56a1a7f7fb0fdc9283733b83fdcbfdb
#
_cell.length_a   1.000
_cell.length_b   1.000
_cell.length_c   1.000
_cell.angle_alpha   90.00
_cell.angle_beta   90.00
_cell.angle_gamma   90.00
#
_symmetry.space_group_name_H-M   'P 1'
#
loop_
_entity.id
_entity.type
_entity.pdbx_description
1 polymer ?
#
loop_
_entity_poly.entity_id
_entity_poly.type
_entity_poly.pdbx_seq_one_letter_code
_entity_poly.pdbx_strand_id
1 'polypeptide(L)'
;MSDLIIPQAILDDIVAHARELDPYECCGLLAGTNRTVTHVYRITNIVALEGAEKLSSFDPAKAAHLERLSPSERAEIAFVMDMQDFSAAKKDIRNKGLDLQVVYHSHPHDPARPSTTDIKIATDYEEIWPKINLPIPAYLLISLMEKSKPDIRLYWIKSGAVTAAHIAS
;
A
#
# COMPACT_ATOMS: atom_id res chain seq x y z
N MET A 1 13.65 7.25 11.96
CA MET A 1 12.37 6.88 11.43
C MET A 1 11.39 6.84 12.56
N SER A 2 10.44 7.63 12.42
CA SER A 2 9.64 8.07 13.53
C SER A 2 8.19 7.64 13.36
N ASP A 3 7.48 7.66 14.45
CA ASP A 3 6.06 7.36 14.47
C ASP A 3 5.26 8.33 13.60
N LEU A 4 4.15 7.86 13.08
CA LEU A 4 3.18 8.69 12.38
C LEU A 4 1.93 8.83 13.22
N ILE A 5 1.33 10.00 13.17
CA ILE A 5 0.02 10.23 13.78
C ILE A 5 -1.03 9.93 12.72
N ILE A 6 -1.82 8.88 12.95
CA ILE A 6 -2.91 8.48 12.06
C ILE A 6 -4.20 8.50 12.87
N PRO A 7 -5.06 9.51 12.67
CA PRO A 7 -6.32 9.61 13.41
C PRO A 7 -7.21 8.38 13.21
N GLN A 8 -8.01 8.06 14.22
CA GLN A 8 -8.90 6.89 14.16
C GLN A 8 -9.84 6.93 12.96
N ALA A 9 -10.32 8.10 12.57
CA ALA A 9 -11.20 8.25 11.41
C ALA A 9 -10.50 7.81 10.11
N ILE A 10 -9.19 8.03 9.98
CA ILE A 10 -8.41 7.56 8.83
C ILE A 10 -8.26 6.03 8.87
N LEU A 11 -7.96 5.48 10.05
CA LEU A 11 -7.87 4.02 10.21
C LEU A 11 -9.21 3.34 9.88
N ASP A 12 -10.31 3.92 10.34
CA ASP A 12 -11.65 3.40 10.05
C ASP A 12 -11.95 3.44 8.55
N ASP A 13 -11.55 4.50 7.85
CA ASP A 13 -11.75 4.63 6.40
C ASP A 13 -10.97 3.55 5.62
N ILE A 14 -9.70 3.33 5.96
CA ILE A 14 -8.91 2.32 5.24
C ILE A 14 -9.35 0.88 5.57
N VAL A 15 -9.82 0.64 6.80
CA VAL A 15 -10.42 -0.66 7.15
C VAL A 15 -11.71 -0.88 6.37
N ALA A 16 -12.55 0.15 6.23
CA ALA A 16 -13.76 0.08 5.40
C ALA A 16 -13.40 -0.26 3.96
N HIS A 17 -12.38 0.38 3.40
CA HIS A 17 -11.89 0.09 2.05
C HIS A 17 -11.47 -1.39 1.92
N ALA A 18 -10.69 -1.90 2.88
CA ALA A 18 -10.26 -3.29 2.88
C ALA A 18 -11.45 -4.25 2.93
N ARG A 19 -12.44 -3.97 3.77
CA ARG A 19 -13.65 -4.82 3.90
C ARG A 19 -14.53 -4.77 2.65
N GLU A 20 -14.66 -3.61 2.02
CA GLU A 20 -15.44 -3.47 0.78
C GLU A 20 -14.87 -4.33 -0.35
N LEU A 21 -13.56 -4.46 -0.42
CA LEU A 21 -12.90 -5.23 -1.48
C LEU A 21 -12.60 -6.68 -1.11
N ASP A 22 -12.72 -7.07 0.16
CA ASP A 22 -12.50 -8.46 0.60
C ASP A 22 -13.30 -9.44 -0.29
N PRO A 23 -12.72 -10.46 -0.88
CA PRO A 23 -11.41 -11.09 -0.60
C PRO A 23 -10.23 -10.54 -1.43
N TYR A 24 -10.38 -9.40 -2.06
CA TYR A 24 -9.33 -8.80 -2.91
C TYR A 24 -8.50 -7.80 -2.12
N GLU A 25 -7.22 -7.68 -2.48
CA GLU A 25 -6.35 -6.66 -1.88
C GLU A 25 -6.80 -5.27 -2.29
N CYS A 26 -6.97 -4.37 -1.33
CA CYS A 26 -7.12 -2.95 -1.59
C CYS A 26 -5.76 -2.27 -1.50
N CYS A 27 -5.65 -1.09 -2.09
CA CYS A 27 -4.45 -0.28 -2.01
C CYS A 27 -4.79 1.21 -2.04
N GLY A 28 -3.88 2.03 -1.54
CA GLY A 28 -4.07 3.45 -1.53
C GLY A 28 -2.89 4.21 -0.92
N LEU A 29 -3.09 5.52 -0.81
CA LEU A 29 -2.09 6.44 -0.29
C LEU A 29 -2.67 7.24 0.88
N LEU A 30 -1.82 7.54 1.85
CA LEU A 30 -2.16 8.47 2.93
C LEU A 30 -1.21 9.66 2.86
N ALA A 31 -1.75 10.85 3.00
CA ALA A 31 -1.00 12.08 2.94
C ALA A 31 -1.37 13.03 4.09
N GLY A 32 -0.47 13.93 4.41
CA GLY A 32 -0.66 14.91 5.46
C GLY A 32 0.55 15.82 5.61
N THR A 33 0.66 16.47 6.75
CA THR A 33 1.79 17.35 7.07
C THR A 33 2.30 17.07 8.48
N ASN A 34 3.57 17.39 8.74
CA ASN A 34 4.16 17.26 10.08
C ASN A 34 3.92 15.87 10.70
N ARG A 35 4.03 14.84 9.89
CA ARG A 35 3.84 13.44 10.31
C ARG A 35 2.44 13.11 10.82
N THR A 36 1.46 13.95 10.49
CA THR A 36 0.05 13.72 10.79
C THR A 36 -0.68 13.46 9.48
N VAL A 37 -1.28 12.28 9.37
CA VAL A 37 -2.10 11.91 8.21
C VAL A 37 -3.45 12.61 8.31
N THR A 38 -3.87 13.22 7.19
CA THR A 38 -5.14 13.96 7.11
C THR A 38 -6.00 13.53 5.93
N HIS A 39 -5.43 12.87 4.92
CA HIS A 39 -6.12 12.53 3.67
C HIS A 39 -5.89 11.08 3.28
N VAL A 40 -6.94 10.45 2.75
CA VAL A 40 -6.91 9.10 2.18
C VAL A 40 -7.17 9.20 0.68
N TYR A 41 -6.36 8.49 -0.10
CA TYR A 41 -6.53 8.35 -1.54
C TYR A 41 -6.65 6.86 -1.86
N ARG A 42 -7.88 6.41 -2.09
CA ARG A 42 -8.13 5.03 -2.53
C ARG A 42 -7.68 4.87 -3.97
N ILE A 43 -6.90 3.85 -4.25
CA ILE A 43 -6.38 3.57 -5.59
C ILE A 43 -6.97 2.25 -6.08
N THR A 44 -7.37 2.21 -7.35
CA THR A 44 -7.88 0.97 -7.95
C THR A 44 -6.75 -0.05 -8.09
N ASN A 45 -7.02 -1.28 -7.67
CA ASN A 45 -6.12 -2.42 -7.91
C ASN A 45 -6.45 -3.01 -9.29
N ILE A 46 -5.53 -2.87 -10.24
CA ILE A 46 -5.72 -3.31 -11.62
C ILE A 46 -5.10 -4.68 -11.93
N VAL A 47 -4.53 -5.36 -10.94
CA VAL A 47 -3.80 -6.61 -11.18
C VAL A 47 -4.68 -7.72 -11.76
N ALA A 48 -5.99 -7.67 -11.51
CA ALA A 48 -6.94 -8.65 -12.06
C ALA A 48 -7.07 -8.55 -13.58
N LEU A 49 -7.14 -7.33 -14.10
CA LEU A 49 -7.38 -7.07 -15.52
C LEU A 49 -6.09 -6.94 -16.31
N GLU A 50 -5.15 -6.18 -15.77
CA GLU A 50 -3.86 -5.92 -16.38
C GLU A 50 -2.84 -5.61 -15.28
N GLY A 51 -1.57 -5.59 -15.61
CA GLY A 51 -0.53 -5.13 -14.70
C GLY A 51 0.19 -6.21 -13.92
N ALA A 52 -0.24 -7.47 -14.01
CA ALA A 52 0.53 -8.56 -13.40
C ALA A 52 1.97 -8.60 -13.96
N GLU A 53 2.12 -8.32 -15.24
CA GLU A 53 3.41 -8.20 -15.91
C GLU A 53 4.27 -7.05 -15.38
N LYS A 54 3.66 -6.02 -14.80
CA LYS A 54 4.39 -4.91 -14.19
C LYS A 54 5.18 -5.34 -12.95
N LEU A 55 4.81 -6.46 -12.34
CA LEU A 55 5.55 -7.03 -11.22
C LEU A 55 6.81 -7.79 -11.67
N SER A 56 6.93 -8.11 -12.96
CA SER A 56 8.05 -8.90 -13.47
C SER A 56 9.41 -8.25 -13.29
N SER A 57 9.47 -6.91 -13.28
CA SER A 57 10.72 -6.17 -13.03
C SER A 57 11.14 -6.19 -11.57
N PHE A 58 10.21 -6.42 -10.65
CA PHE A 58 10.48 -6.46 -9.20
C PHE A 58 10.58 -7.88 -8.69
N ASP A 59 9.65 -8.74 -9.10
CA ASP A 59 9.57 -10.12 -8.65
C ASP A 59 9.08 -11.02 -9.80
N PRO A 60 10.00 -11.52 -10.68
CA PRO A 60 9.63 -12.36 -11.80
C PRO A 60 8.91 -13.66 -11.40
N ALA A 61 9.27 -14.24 -10.26
CA ALA A 61 8.63 -15.47 -9.77
C ALA A 61 7.18 -15.23 -9.39
N LYS A 62 6.91 -14.09 -8.72
CA LYS A 62 5.55 -13.69 -8.37
C LYS A 62 4.71 -13.43 -9.63
N ALA A 63 5.26 -12.69 -10.59
CA ALA A 63 4.57 -12.40 -11.85
C ALA A 63 4.21 -13.70 -12.59
N ALA A 64 5.15 -14.64 -12.70
CA ALA A 64 4.91 -15.93 -13.32
C ALA A 64 3.81 -16.74 -12.60
N HIS A 65 3.80 -16.69 -11.28
CA HIS A 65 2.73 -17.33 -10.49
C HIS A 65 1.36 -16.71 -10.78
N LEU A 66 1.28 -15.38 -10.81
CA LEU A 66 0.03 -14.67 -11.07
C LEU A 66 -0.54 -14.96 -12.46
N GLU A 67 0.31 -15.17 -13.47
CA GLU A 67 -0.12 -15.51 -14.82
C GLU A 67 -0.89 -16.84 -14.89
N ARG A 68 -0.65 -17.75 -13.94
CA ARG A 68 -1.33 -19.04 -13.84
C ARG A 68 -2.67 -18.98 -13.15
N LEU A 69 -3.00 -17.85 -12.53
CA LEU A 69 -4.22 -17.66 -11.77
C LEU A 69 -5.30 -16.98 -12.60
N SER A 70 -6.56 -17.17 -12.21
CA SER A 70 -7.65 -16.37 -12.75
C SER A 70 -7.53 -14.91 -12.36
N PRO A 71 -8.18 -13.97 -13.07
CA PRO A 71 -8.14 -12.55 -12.68
C PRO A 71 -8.51 -12.28 -11.22
N SER A 72 -9.57 -12.90 -10.72
CA SER A 72 -9.99 -12.71 -9.32
C SER A 72 -8.97 -13.28 -8.34
N GLU A 73 -8.40 -14.46 -8.62
CA GLU A 73 -7.37 -15.05 -7.76
C GLU A 73 -6.12 -14.18 -7.67
N ARG A 74 -5.74 -13.50 -8.76
CA ARG A 74 -4.62 -12.54 -8.74
C ARG A 74 -4.85 -11.42 -7.73
N ALA A 75 -6.05 -10.86 -7.72
CA ALA A 75 -6.38 -9.75 -6.85
C ALA A 75 -6.47 -10.13 -5.37
N GLU A 76 -6.63 -11.43 -5.05
CA GLU A 76 -6.63 -11.90 -3.66
C GLU A 76 -5.24 -11.92 -3.03
N ILE A 77 -4.17 -11.95 -3.82
CA ILE A 77 -2.80 -12.12 -3.32
C ILE A 77 -1.80 -11.07 -3.84
N ALA A 78 -2.27 -10.10 -4.62
CA ALA A 78 -1.41 -9.06 -5.18
C ALA A 78 -2.20 -7.79 -5.47
N PHE A 79 -1.47 -6.69 -5.64
CA PHE A 79 -2.05 -5.46 -6.14
C PHE A 79 -1.08 -4.77 -7.10
N VAL A 80 -1.63 -4.04 -8.05
CA VAL A 80 -0.94 -3.07 -8.89
C VAL A 80 -1.80 -1.84 -8.94
N MET A 81 -1.24 -0.70 -8.56
CA MET A 81 -1.97 0.56 -8.55
C MET A 81 -2.26 1.06 -9.96
N ASP A 82 -3.50 1.48 -10.19
CA ASP A 82 -3.86 2.17 -11.41
C ASP A 82 -3.09 3.48 -11.52
N MET A 83 -2.42 3.71 -12.66
CA MET A 83 -1.57 4.86 -12.85
C MET A 83 -2.33 6.18 -12.97
N GLN A 84 -3.55 6.15 -13.48
CA GLN A 84 -4.39 7.35 -13.56
C GLN A 84 -4.82 7.80 -12.16
N ASP A 85 -5.27 6.86 -11.33
CA ASP A 85 -5.62 7.14 -9.93
C ASP A 85 -4.42 7.65 -9.16
N PHE A 86 -3.25 7.01 -9.33
CA PHE A 86 -2.02 7.44 -8.68
C PHE A 86 -1.62 8.86 -9.09
N SER A 87 -1.66 9.16 -10.39
CA SER A 87 -1.31 10.49 -10.90
C SER A 87 -2.27 11.56 -10.39
N ALA A 88 -3.56 11.26 -10.32
CA ALA A 88 -4.56 12.17 -9.77
C ALA A 88 -4.32 12.44 -8.27
N ALA A 89 -4.03 11.39 -7.51
CA ALA A 89 -3.69 11.51 -6.09
C ALA A 89 -2.43 12.35 -5.88
N LYS A 90 -1.38 12.07 -6.64
CA LYS A 90 -0.12 12.83 -6.59
C LYS A 90 -0.33 14.31 -6.86
N LYS A 91 -1.15 14.63 -7.87
CA LYS A 91 -1.47 16.01 -8.22
C LYS A 91 -2.23 16.72 -7.08
N ASP A 92 -3.21 16.04 -6.49
CA ASP A 92 -4.00 16.60 -5.39
C ASP A 92 -3.13 16.81 -4.14
N ILE A 93 -2.28 15.86 -3.80
CA ILE A 93 -1.32 15.96 -2.71
C ILE A 93 -0.45 17.21 -2.89
N ARG A 94 0.10 17.40 -4.09
CA ARG A 94 0.94 18.57 -4.39
C ARG A 94 0.14 19.87 -4.31
N ASN A 95 -1.06 19.90 -4.89
CA ASN A 95 -1.90 21.10 -4.92
C ASN A 95 -2.34 21.54 -3.53
N LYS A 96 -2.49 20.59 -2.60
CA LYS A 96 -2.86 20.88 -1.20
C LYS A 96 -1.65 21.15 -0.29
N GLY A 97 -0.43 21.09 -0.82
CA GLY A 97 0.77 21.28 -0.02
C GLY A 97 1.00 20.16 0.99
N LEU A 98 0.53 18.96 0.67
CA LEU A 98 0.69 17.79 1.53
C LEU A 98 1.92 16.98 1.13
N ASP A 99 2.36 16.11 2.04
CA ASP A 99 3.38 15.09 1.77
C ASP A 99 2.71 13.71 1.69
N LEU A 100 3.16 12.90 0.75
CA LEU A 100 2.86 11.47 0.80
C LEU A 100 3.56 10.89 2.03
N GLN A 101 2.82 10.21 2.90
CA GLN A 101 3.37 9.66 4.13
C GLN A 101 3.29 8.14 4.20
N VAL A 102 2.29 7.55 3.58
CA VAL A 102 2.04 6.10 3.68
C VAL A 102 1.52 5.56 2.35
N VAL A 103 2.01 4.38 1.98
CA VAL A 103 1.36 3.49 1.01
C VAL A 103 0.71 2.38 1.81
N TYR A 104 -0.59 2.17 1.65
CA TYR A 104 -1.28 1.09 2.35
C TYR A 104 -1.84 0.05 1.39
N HIS A 105 -1.93 -1.18 1.87
CA HIS A 105 -2.68 -2.23 1.19
C HIS A 105 -3.19 -3.25 2.20
N SER A 106 -4.12 -4.11 1.76
CA SER A 106 -4.67 -5.16 2.61
C SER A 106 -4.12 -6.53 2.25
N HIS A 107 -4.03 -7.39 3.26
CA HIS A 107 -3.81 -8.81 3.14
C HIS A 107 -5.09 -9.53 3.58
N PRO A 108 -5.99 -9.92 2.66
CA PRO A 108 -7.25 -10.57 3.06
C PRO A 108 -7.06 -11.89 3.78
N HIS A 109 -5.98 -12.63 3.47
CA HIS A 109 -5.74 -13.99 3.95
C HIS A 109 -4.48 -14.15 4.79
N ASP A 110 -3.60 -13.14 4.82
CA ASP A 110 -2.29 -13.23 5.45
C ASP A 110 -2.13 -12.23 6.60
N PRO A 111 -1.12 -12.44 7.47
CA PRO A 111 -0.84 -11.48 8.54
C PRO A 111 -0.47 -10.08 8.03
N ALA A 112 -0.59 -9.08 8.89
CA ALA A 112 -0.25 -7.68 8.60
C ALA A 112 1.27 -7.47 8.66
N ARG A 113 1.99 -8.08 7.74
CA ARG A 113 3.44 -7.87 7.59
C ARG A 113 3.81 -7.92 6.11
N PRO A 114 4.85 -7.19 5.68
CA PRO A 114 5.24 -7.17 4.27
C PRO A 114 5.60 -8.57 3.76
N SER A 115 5.09 -8.90 2.58
CA SER A 115 5.49 -10.11 1.86
C SER A 115 6.88 -9.90 1.25
N THR A 116 7.49 -10.99 0.77
CA THR A 116 8.75 -10.91 0.02
C THR A 116 8.62 -9.98 -1.18
N THR A 117 7.50 -10.04 -1.90
CA THR A 117 7.22 -9.15 -3.04
C THR A 117 7.09 -7.70 -2.58
N ASP A 118 6.39 -7.44 -1.49
CA ASP A 118 6.24 -6.09 -0.93
C ASP A 118 7.60 -5.47 -0.62
N ILE A 119 8.50 -6.23 -0.02
CA ILE A 119 9.85 -5.77 0.34
C ILE A 119 10.67 -5.46 -0.92
N LYS A 120 10.60 -6.31 -1.94
CA LYS A 120 11.31 -6.10 -3.21
C LYS A 120 10.85 -4.81 -3.90
N ILE A 121 9.54 -4.59 -3.97
CA ILE A 121 8.97 -3.40 -4.58
C ILE A 121 9.39 -2.15 -3.78
N ALA A 122 9.24 -2.18 -2.46
CA ALA A 122 9.62 -1.06 -1.61
C ALA A 122 11.11 -0.70 -1.74
N THR A 123 11.97 -1.71 -1.84
CA THR A 123 13.42 -1.53 -1.98
C THR A 123 13.75 -0.86 -3.31
N ASP A 124 13.14 -1.31 -4.40
CA ASP A 124 13.37 -0.73 -5.72
C ASP A 124 12.81 0.69 -5.82
N TYR A 125 11.69 0.96 -5.15
CA TYR A 125 11.08 2.29 -5.15
C TYR A 125 11.80 3.32 -4.28
N GLU A 126 12.72 2.92 -3.41
CA GLU A 126 13.50 3.89 -2.60
C GLU A 126 14.18 4.96 -3.47
N GLU A 127 14.69 4.57 -4.64
CA GLU A 127 15.32 5.49 -5.57
C GLU A 127 14.33 6.24 -6.45
N ILE A 128 13.11 5.71 -6.60
CA ILE A 128 12.09 6.27 -7.48
C ILE A 128 11.35 7.43 -6.81
N TRP A 129 10.97 7.29 -5.53
CA TRP A 129 10.20 8.30 -4.84
C TRP A 129 10.79 9.71 -4.95
N PRO A 130 12.09 9.93 -4.66
CA PRO A 130 12.67 11.27 -4.80
C PRO A 130 12.66 11.78 -6.26
N LYS A 131 12.78 10.90 -7.25
CA LYS A 131 12.78 11.27 -8.67
C LYS A 131 11.42 11.78 -9.14
N ILE A 132 10.34 11.43 -8.47
CA ILE A 132 8.99 11.92 -8.76
C ILE A 132 8.53 12.95 -7.74
N ASN A 133 9.49 13.54 -7.01
CA ASN A 133 9.27 14.60 -6.02
C ASN A 133 8.36 14.19 -4.87
N LEU A 134 8.48 12.95 -4.43
CA LEU A 134 7.77 12.44 -3.25
C LEU A 134 8.75 11.95 -2.20
N PRO A 135 8.44 12.14 -0.91
CA PRO A 135 9.25 11.54 0.15
C PRO A 135 9.10 10.03 0.16
N ILE A 136 10.07 9.33 0.73
CA ILE A 136 9.97 7.87 0.92
C ILE A 136 8.87 7.61 1.96
N PRO A 137 7.81 6.89 1.59
CA PRO A 137 6.69 6.67 2.51
C PRO A 137 6.96 5.51 3.47
N ALA A 138 6.19 5.47 4.56
CA ALA A 138 6.01 4.25 5.34
C ALA A 138 5.01 3.32 4.62
N TYR A 139 4.95 2.07 5.06
CA TYR A 139 4.05 1.06 4.50
C TYR A 139 3.11 0.55 5.58
N LEU A 140 1.81 0.62 5.33
CA LEU A 140 0.79 0.18 6.26
C LEU A 140 0.04 -1.01 5.68
N LEU A 141 -0.10 -2.05 6.49
CA LEU A 141 -0.82 -3.25 6.11
C LEU A 141 -2.04 -3.46 7.01
N ILE A 142 -3.13 -3.88 6.36
CA ILE A 142 -4.39 -4.21 7.02
C ILE A 142 -4.63 -5.70 6.79
N SER A 143 -4.54 -6.52 7.83
CA SER A 143 -4.88 -7.93 7.73
C SER A 143 -6.35 -8.17 8.05
N LEU A 144 -7.01 -8.90 7.17
CA LEU A 144 -8.36 -9.41 7.38
C LEU A 144 -8.34 -10.93 7.62
N MET A 145 -7.21 -11.48 8.04
CA MET A 145 -7.11 -12.92 8.36
C MET A 145 -8.10 -13.31 9.44
N GLU A 146 -8.31 -12.44 10.42
CA GLU A 146 -9.42 -12.51 11.37
C GLU A 146 -10.42 -11.39 11.04
N LYS A 147 -11.49 -11.72 10.33
CA LYS A 147 -12.42 -10.74 9.77
C LYS A 147 -13.05 -9.81 10.81
N SER A 148 -13.32 -10.33 12.01
CA SER A 148 -13.95 -9.57 13.09
C SER A 148 -12.99 -8.61 13.79
N LYS A 149 -11.67 -8.82 13.61
CA LYS A 149 -10.64 -8.04 14.29
C LYS A 149 -9.49 -7.74 13.33
N PRO A 150 -9.65 -6.75 12.43
CA PRO A 150 -8.58 -6.34 11.52
C PRO A 150 -7.32 -5.94 12.29
N ASP A 151 -6.17 -6.42 11.83
CA ASP A 151 -4.87 -6.05 12.39
C ASP A 151 -4.21 -5.01 11.48
N ILE A 152 -3.81 -3.89 12.03
CA ILE A 152 -3.19 -2.78 11.30
C ILE A 152 -1.78 -2.59 11.82
N ARG A 153 -0.79 -2.64 10.91
CA ARG A 153 0.63 -2.50 11.24
C ARG A 153 1.32 -1.53 10.29
N LEU A 154 2.22 -0.74 10.85
CA LEU A 154 3.01 0.25 10.10
C LEU A 154 4.48 -0.18 10.09
N TYR A 155 5.13 0.00 8.94
CA TYR A 155 6.51 -0.40 8.75
C TYR A 155 7.30 0.65 7.98
N TRP A 156 8.58 0.75 8.30
CA TRP A 156 9.57 1.35 7.41
C TRP A 156 10.36 0.23 6.73
N ILE A 157 10.59 0.39 5.44
CA ILE A 157 11.40 -0.56 4.67
C ILE A 157 12.53 0.22 4.04
N LYS A 158 13.76 -0.04 4.48
CA LYS A 158 14.95 0.65 4.01
C LYS A 158 16.03 -0.35 3.67
N SER A 159 16.53 -0.31 2.43
CA SER A 159 17.54 -1.24 1.91
C SER A 159 17.19 -2.71 2.18
N GLY A 160 15.91 -3.04 2.04
CA GLY A 160 15.40 -4.38 2.29
C GLY A 160 15.17 -4.73 3.77
N ALA A 161 15.55 -3.87 4.69
CA ALA A 161 15.32 -4.09 6.13
C ALA A 161 13.97 -3.53 6.56
N VAL A 162 13.16 -4.36 7.20
CA VAL A 162 11.83 -4.02 7.70
C VAL A 162 11.90 -3.67 9.18
N THR A 163 11.39 -2.49 9.53
CA THR A 163 11.32 -2.03 10.92
C THR A 163 9.88 -1.66 11.24
N ALA A 164 9.33 -2.23 12.30
CA ALA A 164 7.99 -1.86 12.76
C ALA A 164 8.01 -0.43 13.31
N ALA A 165 6.96 0.32 12.99
CA ALA A 165 6.76 1.68 13.49
C ALA A 165 5.49 1.74 14.32
N HIS A 166 5.38 2.75 15.16
CA HIS A 166 4.21 2.98 16.00
C HIS A 166 3.23 3.94 15.31
N ILE A 167 1.95 3.63 15.39
CA ILE A 167 0.87 4.50 14.97
C ILE A 167 0.41 5.25 16.22
N ALA A 168 0.65 6.56 16.24
CA ALA A 168 0.13 7.43 17.30
C ALA A 168 -1.26 7.94 16.92
N SER A 169 -2.05 8.23 17.92
CA SER A 169 -3.40 8.76 17.72
C SER A 169 -3.48 10.27 17.92
#